data_e3c0c530829b714c00d372a11618a555
#
_entry.id   e3c0c530829b714c00d372a11618a555
#
_cell.length_a   1.000
_cell.length_b   1.000
_cell.length_c   1.000
_cell.angle_alpha   90.00
_cell.angle_beta   90.00
_cell.angle_gamma   90.00
#
_symmetry.space_group_name_H-M   'P 1'
#
loop_
_entity.id
_entity.type
_entity.pdbx_description
1 polymer ?
#
loop_
_entity_poly.entity_id
_entity_poly.type
_entity_poly.pdbx_seq_one_letter_code
_entity_poly.pdbx_strand_id
1 'polypeptide(L)'
;MTLTLNVTNPTSGTYELYALKRNWVETGATWNQYASGSNWLIAGAKGTADRGTTVLGTVTASSTGKRTIILNAAGIALVQSWVNSPSTNNGILIADPIVSDGLVFDSRNALTASNRPKLTVTYVAP
;
A
#
# COMPACT_ATOMS: atom_id res chain seq x y z
N MET A 1 -14.82 -0.56 0.48
CA MET A 1 -13.62 -0.07 -0.24
C MET A 1 -12.64 -1.21 -0.44
N THR A 2 -12.05 -1.30 -1.61
CA THR A 2 -11.15 -2.39 -1.96
C THR A 2 -9.92 -1.88 -2.71
N LEU A 3 -8.77 -2.54 -2.50
CA LEU A 3 -7.58 -2.38 -3.31
C LEU A 3 -7.41 -3.64 -4.17
N THR A 4 -7.30 -3.47 -5.47
CA THR A 4 -7.08 -4.57 -6.42
C THR A 4 -5.67 -4.49 -6.97
N LEU A 5 -4.94 -5.62 -6.90
CA LEU A 5 -3.60 -5.79 -7.44
C LEU A 5 -3.59 -6.97 -8.42
N ASN A 6 -2.83 -6.86 -9.50
CA ASN A 6 -2.56 -7.99 -10.39
C ASN A 6 -1.23 -8.63 -10.01
N VAL A 7 -1.29 -9.78 -9.36
CA VAL A 7 -0.12 -10.49 -8.85
C VAL A 7 0.55 -11.26 -9.99
N THR A 8 1.85 -11.04 -10.17
CA THR A 8 2.68 -11.68 -11.19
C THR A 8 3.66 -12.71 -10.61
N ASN A 9 4.01 -12.56 -9.33
CA ASN A 9 4.72 -13.59 -8.57
C ASN A 9 4.02 -13.80 -7.23
N PRO A 10 3.47 -15.00 -6.99
CA PRO A 10 2.74 -15.29 -5.76
C PRO A 10 3.68 -15.39 -4.55
N THR A 11 3.10 -15.43 -3.37
CA THR A 11 3.81 -15.55 -2.10
C THR A 11 3.12 -16.56 -1.19
N SER A 12 3.90 -17.24 -0.37
CA SER A 12 3.39 -18.05 0.74
C SER A 12 3.08 -17.22 1.99
N GLY A 13 3.51 -15.96 2.02
CA GLY A 13 3.34 -15.06 3.15
C GLY A 13 2.05 -14.26 3.12
N THR A 14 1.77 -13.60 4.24
CA THR A 14 0.70 -12.61 4.36
C THR A 14 1.32 -11.24 4.49
N TYR A 15 1.02 -10.35 3.54
CA TYR A 15 1.45 -8.96 3.59
C TYR A 15 0.36 -8.10 4.24
N GLU A 16 0.77 -7.07 4.94
CA GLU A 16 -0.11 -6.15 5.65
C GLU A 16 -0.04 -4.75 5.06
N LEU A 17 -1.17 -4.06 5.07
CA LEU A 17 -1.29 -2.70 4.61
C LEU A 17 -1.23 -1.72 5.78
N TYR A 18 -0.42 -0.67 5.64
CA TYR A 18 -0.27 0.40 6.61
C TYR A 18 -0.40 1.78 5.97
N ALA A 19 -0.87 2.77 6.71
CA ALA A 19 -0.85 4.16 6.26
C ALA A 19 0.59 4.69 6.24
N LEU A 20 1.02 5.30 5.13
CA LEU A 20 2.26 6.06 5.09
C LEU A 20 2.08 7.44 5.72
N LYS A 21 3.09 7.90 6.44
CA LYS A 21 3.12 9.20 7.13
C LYS A 21 4.10 10.20 6.53
N ARG A 22 5.03 9.73 5.68
CA ARG A 22 6.02 10.58 5.02
C ARG A 22 5.53 10.98 3.65
N ASN A 23 5.90 12.17 3.24
CA ASN A 23 5.71 12.65 1.87
C ASN A 23 6.80 12.06 0.96
N TRP A 24 6.66 10.79 0.65
CA TRP A 24 7.62 10.04 -0.14
C TRP A 24 7.58 10.43 -1.62
N VAL A 25 8.71 10.25 -2.31
CA VAL A 25 8.87 10.55 -3.72
C VAL A 25 9.10 9.27 -4.52
N GLU A 26 8.25 9.00 -5.49
CA GLU A 26 8.27 7.76 -6.27
C GLU A 26 9.63 7.46 -6.89
N THR A 27 10.29 8.47 -7.47
CA THR A 27 11.59 8.31 -8.12
C THR A 27 12.77 8.28 -7.16
N GLY A 28 12.56 8.59 -5.89
CA GLY A 28 13.61 8.66 -4.86
C GLY A 28 13.43 7.68 -3.70
N ALA A 29 12.25 7.06 -3.59
CA ALA A 29 11.97 6.13 -2.51
C ALA A 29 12.71 4.80 -2.70
N THR A 30 13.38 4.36 -1.64
CA THR A 30 14.09 3.08 -1.55
C THR A 30 13.81 2.43 -0.20
N TRP A 31 14.43 1.30 0.07
CA TRP A 31 14.37 0.68 1.40
C TRP A 31 14.87 1.62 2.51
N ASN A 32 15.89 2.43 2.22
CA ASN A 32 16.53 3.30 3.22
C ASN A 32 15.96 4.73 3.25
N GLN A 33 15.39 5.20 2.16
CA GLN A 33 15.02 6.61 1.98
C GLN A 33 13.58 6.74 1.50
N TYR A 34 12.86 7.77 2.00
CA TYR A 34 11.54 8.13 1.45
C TYR A 34 11.62 9.12 0.29
N ALA A 35 12.77 9.80 0.16
CA ALA A 35 13.13 10.67 -0.95
C ALA A 35 14.65 10.71 -1.04
N SER A 36 15.21 11.14 -2.17
CA SER A 36 16.66 11.27 -2.35
C SER A 36 17.28 12.14 -1.24
N GLY A 37 18.22 11.59 -0.49
CA GLY A 37 18.87 12.25 0.63
C GLY A 37 18.05 12.34 1.93
N SER A 38 16.86 11.74 1.99
CA SER A 38 15.96 11.79 3.15
C SER A 38 15.61 10.37 3.62
N ASN A 39 16.20 9.95 4.74
CA ASN A 39 16.04 8.59 5.26
C ASN A 39 14.72 8.39 5.99
N TRP A 40 14.14 7.18 5.85
CA TRP A 40 13.13 6.71 6.80
C TRP A 40 13.68 6.79 8.23
N LEU A 41 12.80 6.93 9.20
CA LEU A 41 13.20 6.84 10.60
C LEU A 41 13.84 5.48 10.90
N ILE A 42 13.23 4.42 10.33
CA ILE A 42 13.78 3.06 10.33
C ILE A 42 13.64 2.51 8.91
N ALA A 43 14.70 1.92 8.38
CA ALA A 43 14.72 1.35 7.04
C ALA A 43 13.52 0.41 6.80
N GLY A 44 12.97 0.43 5.58
CA GLY A 44 11.74 -0.29 5.24
C GLY A 44 10.48 0.43 5.71
N ALA A 45 10.55 1.74 5.96
CA ALA A 45 9.44 2.55 6.45
C ALA A 45 8.83 1.99 7.75
N LYS A 46 9.67 1.48 8.65
CA LYS A 46 9.23 0.79 9.88
C LYS A 46 9.07 1.71 11.08
N GLY A 47 9.58 2.94 11.00
CA GLY A 47 9.53 3.89 12.11
C GLY A 47 8.12 4.42 12.38
N THR A 48 7.89 4.89 13.60
CA THR A 48 6.60 5.50 14.00
C THR A 48 6.29 6.80 13.27
N ALA A 49 7.33 7.49 12.77
CA ALA A 49 7.18 8.67 11.91
C ALA A 49 6.97 8.30 10.43
N ASP A 50 7.23 7.05 10.04
CA ASP A 50 7.18 6.60 8.66
C ASP A 50 5.81 6.04 8.30
N ARG A 51 5.24 5.21 9.19
CA ARG A 51 3.95 4.55 8.98
C ARG A 51 3.09 4.48 10.23
N GLY A 52 1.79 4.31 10.03
CA GLY A 52 0.86 3.98 11.11
C GLY A 52 1.10 2.57 11.64
N THR A 53 0.59 2.30 12.84
CA THR A 53 0.71 1.00 13.53
C THR A 53 -0.50 0.09 13.30
N THR A 54 -1.58 0.61 12.75
CA THR A 54 -2.82 -0.13 12.51
C THR A 54 -2.79 -0.80 11.15
N VAL A 55 -3.06 -2.10 11.10
CA VAL A 55 -3.23 -2.85 9.86
C VAL A 55 -4.55 -2.44 9.20
N LEU A 56 -4.50 -2.09 7.92
CA LEU A 56 -5.65 -1.60 7.15
C LEU A 56 -6.33 -2.71 6.34
N GLY A 57 -5.64 -3.80 6.14
CA GLY A 57 -6.05 -4.97 5.38
C GLY A 57 -4.85 -5.87 5.15
N THR A 58 -5.10 -7.06 4.61
CA THR A 58 -4.07 -8.07 4.35
C THR A 58 -4.12 -8.56 2.92
N VAL A 59 -2.94 -8.91 2.37
CA VAL A 59 -2.78 -9.51 1.06
C VAL A 59 -2.29 -10.93 1.21
N THR A 60 -3.05 -11.88 0.68
CA THR A 60 -2.60 -13.27 0.47
C THR A 60 -2.70 -13.59 -1.01
N ALA A 61 -1.67 -14.20 -1.58
CA ALA A 61 -1.65 -14.50 -3.01
C ALA A 61 -0.87 -15.78 -3.28
N SER A 62 -1.53 -16.93 -3.16
CA SER A 62 -0.95 -18.24 -3.44
C SER A 62 -0.83 -18.57 -4.94
N SER A 63 -1.40 -17.74 -5.81
CA SER A 63 -1.33 -17.88 -7.26
C SER A 63 -1.32 -16.51 -7.93
N THR A 64 -0.92 -16.47 -9.19
CA THR A 64 -0.97 -15.25 -10.02
C THR A 64 -2.40 -14.81 -10.32
N GLY A 65 -2.56 -13.57 -10.77
CA GLY A 65 -3.83 -12.97 -11.15
C GLY A 65 -4.29 -11.88 -10.20
N LYS A 66 -5.50 -11.40 -10.43
CA LYS A 66 -6.05 -10.29 -9.62
C LYS A 66 -6.41 -10.74 -8.22
N ARG A 67 -6.02 -9.89 -7.26
CA ARG A 67 -6.36 -10.04 -5.85
C ARG A 67 -7.07 -8.79 -5.37
N THR A 68 -8.20 -8.98 -4.73
CA THR A 68 -8.98 -7.90 -4.13
C THR A 68 -8.78 -7.93 -2.62
N ILE A 69 -8.26 -6.83 -2.10
CA ILE A 69 -8.02 -6.64 -0.68
C ILE A 69 -9.15 -5.78 -0.13
N ILE A 70 -9.88 -6.28 0.85
CA ILE A 70 -10.93 -5.52 1.52
C ILE A 70 -10.28 -4.69 2.61
N LEU A 71 -10.46 -3.37 2.55
CA LEU A 71 -10.02 -2.48 3.61
C LEU A 71 -10.96 -2.63 4.82
N ASN A 72 -10.36 -2.75 6.00
CA ASN A 72 -11.11 -2.78 7.26
C ASN A 72 -11.59 -1.37 7.65
N ALA A 73 -12.23 -1.24 8.82
CA ALA A 73 -12.76 0.05 9.29
C ALA A 73 -11.68 1.14 9.38
N ALA A 74 -10.46 0.78 9.79
CA ALA A 74 -9.34 1.72 9.85
C ALA A 74 -8.89 2.16 8.45
N GLY A 75 -8.87 1.25 7.48
CA GLY A 75 -8.57 1.57 6.09
C GLY A 75 -9.62 2.48 5.46
N ILE A 76 -10.89 2.24 5.73
CA ILE A 76 -11.99 3.10 5.28
C ILE A 76 -11.86 4.50 5.90
N ALA A 77 -11.58 4.59 7.20
CA ALA A 77 -11.37 5.86 7.89
C ALA A 77 -10.18 6.64 7.32
N LEU A 78 -9.09 5.95 6.95
CA LEU A 78 -7.94 6.57 6.30
C LEU A 78 -8.34 7.20 4.96
N VAL A 79 -9.03 6.47 4.10
CA VAL A 79 -9.48 6.99 2.79
C VAL A 79 -10.44 8.16 2.99
N GLN A 80 -11.35 8.10 3.98
CA GLN A 80 -12.23 9.22 4.31
C GLN A 80 -11.42 10.46 4.75
N SER A 81 -10.35 10.27 5.52
CA SER A 81 -9.49 11.38 5.92
C SER A 81 -8.83 12.08 4.73
N TRP A 82 -8.48 11.34 3.68
CA TRP A 82 -7.93 11.91 2.45
C TRP A 82 -8.97 12.73 1.67
N VAL A 83 -10.23 12.29 1.68
CA VAL A 83 -11.33 13.05 1.08
C VAL A 83 -11.52 14.38 1.83
N ASN A 84 -11.46 14.34 3.15
CA ASN A 84 -11.62 15.53 3.99
C ASN A 84 -10.41 16.48 3.93
N SER A 85 -9.21 15.93 3.78
CA SER A 85 -7.95 16.66 3.78
C SER A 85 -6.96 16.03 2.79
N PRO A 86 -7.08 16.32 1.48
CA PRO A 86 -6.28 15.66 0.43
C PRO A 86 -4.77 15.74 0.63
N SER A 87 -4.27 16.79 1.27
CA SER A 87 -2.84 16.96 1.56
C SER A 87 -2.27 15.91 2.53
N THR A 88 -3.12 15.19 3.24
CA THR A 88 -2.72 14.11 4.16
C THR A 88 -2.57 12.75 3.47
N ASN A 89 -2.88 12.67 2.18
CA ASN A 89 -2.76 11.43 1.43
C ASN A 89 -1.30 11.13 1.08
N ASN A 90 -0.65 10.34 1.92
CA ASN A 90 0.69 9.80 1.67
C ASN A 90 0.65 8.35 1.16
N GLY A 91 -0.52 7.82 0.88
CA GLY A 91 -0.68 6.47 0.33
C GLY A 91 -0.62 5.36 1.37
N ILE A 92 -0.49 4.14 0.85
CA ILE A 92 -0.50 2.89 1.62
C ILE A 92 0.81 2.16 1.37
N LEU A 93 1.40 1.63 2.42
CA LEU A 93 2.54 0.73 2.38
C LEU A 93 2.04 -0.71 2.43
N ILE A 94 2.57 -1.55 1.55
CA ILE A 94 2.42 -3.00 1.62
C ILE A 94 3.71 -3.56 2.20
N ALA A 95 3.64 -4.23 3.33
CA ALA A 95 4.80 -4.73 4.05
C ALA A 95 4.59 -6.16 4.54
N ASP A 96 5.67 -6.92 4.56
CA ASP A 96 5.71 -8.25 5.15
C ASP A 96 6.50 -8.20 6.46
N PRO A 97 5.86 -8.47 7.59
CA PRO A 97 6.55 -8.47 8.87
C PRO A 97 7.37 -9.74 9.14
N ILE A 98 7.15 -10.86 8.46
CA ILE A 98 7.59 -12.17 8.98
C ILE A 98 8.28 -13.09 7.97
N VAL A 99 7.92 -13.09 6.67
CA VAL A 99 8.44 -14.05 5.70
C VAL A 99 9.41 -13.43 4.70
N SER A 100 10.27 -14.28 4.12
CA SER A 100 11.26 -13.88 3.10
C SER A 100 10.79 -14.12 1.67
N ASP A 101 9.60 -14.71 1.47
CA ASP A 101 9.04 -14.98 0.15
C ASP A 101 8.39 -13.72 -0.43
N GLY A 102 8.98 -13.20 -1.50
CA GLY A 102 8.56 -11.95 -2.11
C GLY A 102 7.22 -12.03 -2.83
N LEU A 103 6.50 -10.91 -2.81
CA LEU A 103 5.30 -10.67 -3.61
C LEU A 103 5.63 -9.70 -4.72
N VAL A 104 5.26 -10.02 -5.96
CA VAL A 104 5.37 -9.08 -7.09
C VAL A 104 4.00 -8.88 -7.72
N PHE A 105 3.66 -7.64 -7.98
CA PHE A 105 2.45 -7.25 -8.69
C PHE A 105 2.74 -6.14 -9.69
N ASP A 106 1.85 -5.96 -10.67
CA ASP A 106 1.99 -4.92 -11.67
C ASP A 106 1.90 -3.52 -11.05
N SER A 107 2.72 -2.62 -11.58
CA SER A 107 2.74 -1.21 -11.17
C SER A 107 1.77 -0.35 -11.99
N ARG A 108 1.72 0.95 -11.70
CA ARG A 108 0.99 1.94 -12.50
C ARG A 108 1.48 2.02 -13.96
N ASN A 109 2.67 1.51 -14.24
CA ASN A 109 3.27 1.52 -15.57
C ASN A 109 2.95 0.25 -16.38
N ALA A 110 2.12 -0.66 -15.86
CA ALA A 110 1.70 -1.85 -16.61
C ALA A 110 1.11 -1.45 -17.97
N LEU A 111 1.52 -2.15 -19.03
CA LEU A 111 1.06 -1.88 -20.40
C LEU A 111 -0.45 -2.06 -20.51
N THR A 112 -0.99 -3.11 -19.88
CA THR A 112 -2.42 -3.36 -19.79
C THR A 112 -3.02 -2.56 -18.63
N ALA A 113 -3.82 -1.54 -18.93
CA ALA A 113 -4.38 -0.63 -17.93
C ALA A 113 -5.21 -1.36 -16.85
N SER A 114 -5.93 -2.42 -17.20
CA SER A 114 -6.74 -3.21 -16.26
C SER A 114 -5.90 -3.99 -15.23
N ASN A 115 -4.58 -4.12 -15.43
CA ASN A 115 -3.66 -4.76 -14.49
C ASN A 115 -3.03 -3.79 -13.49
N ARG A 116 -3.21 -2.50 -13.69
CA ARG A 116 -2.68 -1.49 -12.77
C ARG A 116 -3.38 -1.55 -11.42
N PRO A 117 -2.70 -1.22 -10.32
CA PRO A 117 -3.33 -1.12 -9.01
C PRO A 117 -4.55 -0.19 -9.04
N LYS A 118 -5.65 -0.61 -8.40
CA LYS A 118 -6.90 0.14 -8.38
C LYS A 118 -7.48 0.20 -6.98
N LEU A 119 -7.72 1.41 -6.48
CA LEU A 119 -8.50 1.64 -5.27
C LEU A 119 -9.96 1.90 -5.68
N THR A 120 -10.88 1.07 -5.19
CA THR A 120 -12.31 1.24 -5.43
C THR A 120 -12.96 1.82 -4.16
N VAL A 121 -13.56 2.98 -4.31
CA VAL A 121 -14.22 3.71 -3.23
C VAL A 121 -15.74 3.73 -3.48
N THR A 122 -16.51 3.25 -2.52
CA THR A 122 -17.96 3.37 -2.52
C THR A 122 -18.36 4.50 -1.57
N TYR A 123 -19.14 5.42 -2.04
CA TYR A 123 -19.60 6.58 -1.25
C TYR A 123 -21.09 6.81 -1.44
N VAL A 124 -21.69 7.51 -0.49
CA VAL A 124 -23.06 7.99 -0.59
C VAL A 124 -22.99 9.44 -1.03
N ALA A 125 -23.66 9.77 -2.14
CA ALA A 125 -23.75 11.15 -2.59
C ALA A 125 -24.56 12.00 -1.58
N PRO A 126 -24.15 13.23 -1.32
CA PRO A 126 -24.89 14.14 -0.44
C PRO A 126 -26.27 14.50 -0.99
#